data_1432f23143423da1c9cb0ae02c005f67
#
_entry.id   1432f23143423da1c9cb0ae02c005f67
#
_cell.length_a   1.000
_cell.length_b   1.000
_cell.length_c   1.000
_cell.angle_alpha   90.00
_cell.angle_beta   90.00
_cell.angle_gamma   90.00
#
_symmetry.space_group_name_H-M   'P 1'
#
loop_
_entity.id
_entity.type
_entity.pdbx_description
1 polymer ?
#
loop_
_entity_poly.entity_id
_entity_poly.type
_entity_poly.pdbx_seq_one_letter_code
_entity_poly.pdbx_strand_id
1 'polypeptide(L)'
;MKGFSKEIKNELIRGVNIDSRTLKPGELFFALKGENTDGHKYAGDALRKGAVGVVVQNKTGVANEILVTDTLFALGELAHHYRNNFNLPIIAITGTNGKTTVKNLIANILSTKFRVLWTKKSYNSLIGLPLMLFEISGEEDYLVLEMGTSNPGEIKRLCAIAHPLIGVITNIGPGHLKGLGSIEGIRKEKLTLIESLPARGMGFVGPGVDGIQKSNVLRFSFDEIRDIQITESGSSFTYKETEFFTPLLGLNNVYNCFIALKVTEKLGIDIEGQKNAIRKIEPEKGRMEPIKIDGLLIINDTYNANPASMKSAIDFVSHLKRRKILILGDMLELGDESNKYHNEIGNYAREKSDVLLTLGPQAEAYGGIHFDDRDKLVTYLFRILKGEEVILVKASRAMKFEEIVKKILRRL
;
A
#
# COMPACT_ATOMS: atom_id res chain seq x y z
N MET A 1 9.50 -21.66 -24.92
CA MET A 1 9.93 -20.35 -25.46
C MET A 1 10.09 -20.47 -27.00
N LYS A 2 9.02 -20.24 -27.76
CA LYS A 2 9.08 -20.10 -29.22
C LYS A 2 9.16 -18.59 -29.50
N GLY A 3 10.25 -18.12 -30.12
CA GLY A 3 10.39 -16.72 -30.51
C GLY A 3 11.76 -16.06 -30.30
N PHE A 4 12.67 -16.67 -29.55
CA PHE A 4 14.03 -16.15 -29.42
C PHE A 4 14.83 -16.43 -30.72
N SER A 5 15.50 -15.42 -31.21
CA SER A 5 16.58 -15.63 -32.20
C SER A 5 17.68 -16.48 -31.58
N LYS A 6 18.47 -17.18 -32.40
CA LYS A 6 19.55 -18.04 -31.92
C LYS A 6 20.59 -17.28 -31.09
N GLU A 7 20.71 -15.97 -31.29
CA GLU A 7 21.63 -15.05 -30.60
C GLU A 7 21.19 -14.75 -29.18
N ILE A 8 19.89 -14.43 -28.94
CA ILE A 8 19.38 -14.16 -27.57
C ILE A 8 19.46 -15.40 -26.67
N LYS A 9 19.40 -16.61 -27.23
CA LYS A 9 19.47 -17.86 -26.42
C LYS A 9 20.77 -18.04 -25.64
N ASN A 10 21.82 -17.34 -26.00
CA ASN A 10 23.16 -17.47 -25.41
C ASN A 10 23.56 -16.25 -24.58
N GLU A 11 22.75 -15.18 -24.53
CA GLU A 11 23.02 -14.01 -23.73
C GLU A 11 22.45 -14.14 -22.31
N LEU A 12 23.24 -13.76 -21.31
CA LEU A 12 22.81 -13.69 -19.93
C LEU A 12 21.89 -12.47 -19.74
N ILE A 13 20.61 -12.70 -19.45
CA ILE A 13 19.67 -11.63 -19.09
C ILE A 13 20.00 -11.17 -17.66
N ARG A 14 20.43 -9.90 -17.52
CA ARG A 14 20.86 -9.31 -16.25
C ARG A 14 19.74 -8.70 -15.42
N GLY A 15 18.55 -8.57 -15.99
CA GLY A 15 17.38 -7.99 -15.34
C GLY A 15 16.24 -7.80 -16.32
N VAL A 16 15.13 -7.26 -15.80
CA VAL A 16 13.91 -6.95 -16.56
C VAL A 16 13.53 -5.50 -16.33
N ASN A 17 13.16 -4.79 -17.38
CA ASN A 17 12.73 -3.41 -17.29
C ASN A 17 11.49 -3.14 -18.16
N ILE A 18 10.65 -2.22 -17.73
CA ILE A 18 9.43 -1.78 -18.42
C ILE A 18 9.51 -0.30 -18.85
N ASP A 19 10.57 0.41 -18.41
CA ASP A 19 10.79 1.83 -18.69
C ASP A 19 12.13 2.02 -19.40
N SER A 20 12.07 2.37 -20.70
CA SER A 20 13.27 2.57 -21.52
C SER A 20 14.18 3.69 -21.00
N ARG A 21 13.69 4.59 -20.16
CA ARG A 21 14.49 5.69 -19.56
C ARG A 21 15.46 5.20 -18.50
N THR A 22 15.09 4.15 -17.77
CA THR A 22 15.86 3.57 -16.66
C THR A 22 16.53 2.25 -17.01
N LEU A 23 16.34 1.77 -18.24
CA LEU A 23 16.90 0.51 -18.75
C LEU A 23 18.42 0.53 -18.73
N LYS A 24 19.00 -0.58 -18.28
CA LYS A 24 20.46 -0.82 -18.25
C LYS A 24 20.85 -1.84 -19.32
N PRO A 25 22.09 -1.77 -19.83
CA PRO A 25 22.59 -2.78 -20.77
C PRO A 25 22.54 -4.20 -20.21
N GLY A 26 22.06 -5.13 -21.01
CA GLY A 26 21.86 -6.53 -20.60
C GLY A 26 20.48 -6.85 -20.04
N GLU A 27 19.59 -5.87 -19.85
CA GLU A 27 18.21 -6.11 -19.41
C GLU A 27 17.30 -6.49 -20.59
N LEU A 28 16.22 -7.22 -20.26
CA LEU A 28 15.11 -7.54 -21.17
C LEU A 28 14.02 -6.48 -21.00
N PHE A 29 13.61 -5.83 -22.09
CA PHE A 29 12.57 -4.80 -22.06
C PHE A 29 11.20 -5.40 -22.33
N PHE A 30 10.21 -5.09 -21.48
CA PHE A 30 8.81 -5.44 -21.70
C PHE A 30 8.01 -4.22 -22.17
N ALA A 31 7.49 -4.27 -23.38
CA ALA A 31 6.66 -3.22 -23.97
C ALA A 31 5.21 -3.33 -23.48
N LEU A 32 4.94 -2.84 -22.27
CA LEU A 32 3.60 -2.84 -21.70
C LEU A 32 2.72 -1.76 -22.34
N LYS A 33 1.45 -2.08 -22.56
CA LYS A 33 0.43 -1.12 -22.98
C LYS A 33 -0.35 -0.65 -21.77
N GLY A 34 -0.23 0.61 -21.41
CA GLY A 34 -1.00 1.29 -20.39
C GLY A 34 -2.10 2.18 -20.97
N GLU A 35 -2.88 2.82 -20.11
CA GLU A 35 -3.97 3.73 -20.49
C GLU A 35 -3.45 4.96 -21.26
N ASN A 36 -2.33 5.53 -20.83
CA ASN A 36 -1.78 6.77 -21.37
C ASN A 36 -0.53 6.57 -22.24
N THR A 37 0.05 5.37 -22.27
CA THR A 37 1.33 5.11 -22.92
C THR A 37 1.37 3.70 -23.47
N ASP A 38 1.91 3.57 -24.70
CA ASP A 38 2.17 2.28 -25.32
C ASP A 38 3.69 2.04 -25.38
N GLY A 39 4.16 1.06 -24.61
CA GLY A 39 5.57 0.68 -24.50
C GLY A 39 6.19 0.22 -25.81
N HIS A 40 5.39 -0.27 -26.78
CA HIS A 40 5.89 -0.70 -28.11
C HIS A 40 6.60 0.44 -28.84
N LYS A 41 6.20 1.69 -28.64
CA LYS A 41 6.83 2.87 -29.22
C LYS A 41 8.29 3.06 -28.79
N TYR A 42 8.69 2.46 -27.69
CA TYR A 42 10.02 2.58 -27.08
C TYR A 42 10.91 1.34 -27.31
N ALA A 43 10.44 0.34 -28.09
CA ALA A 43 11.20 -0.88 -28.33
C ALA A 43 12.58 -0.58 -29.00
N GLY A 44 12.61 0.28 -30.01
CA GLY A 44 13.86 0.70 -30.65
C GLY A 44 14.78 1.51 -29.72
N ASP A 45 14.22 2.34 -28.82
CA ASP A 45 14.99 3.10 -27.86
C ASP A 45 15.61 2.15 -26.80
N ALA A 46 14.87 1.15 -26.34
CA ALA A 46 15.37 0.14 -25.43
C ALA A 46 16.57 -0.63 -26.01
N LEU A 47 16.49 -1.05 -27.25
CA LEU A 47 17.62 -1.73 -27.95
C LEU A 47 18.85 -0.81 -28.10
N ARG A 48 18.67 0.46 -28.47
CA ARG A 48 19.77 1.43 -28.53
C ARG A 48 20.48 1.63 -27.19
N LYS A 49 19.76 1.47 -26.07
CA LYS A 49 20.30 1.52 -24.71
C LYS A 49 20.87 0.19 -24.20
N GLY A 50 20.92 -0.83 -25.06
CA GLY A 50 21.56 -2.10 -24.77
C GLY A 50 20.65 -3.17 -24.19
N ALA A 51 19.31 -3.07 -24.41
CA ALA A 51 18.44 -4.20 -24.14
C ALA A 51 18.86 -5.42 -24.96
N VAL A 52 18.90 -6.60 -24.35
CA VAL A 52 19.23 -7.87 -25.04
C VAL A 52 18.09 -8.33 -25.94
N GLY A 53 16.87 -7.89 -25.67
CA GLY A 53 15.68 -8.16 -26.44
C GLY A 53 14.50 -7.34 -25.95
N VAL A 54 13.43 -7.35 -26.73
CA VAL A 54 12.17 -6.65 -26.43
C VAL A 54 10.99 -7.62 -26.51
N VAL A 55 10.19 -7.69 -25.45
CA VAL A 55 8.96 -8.48 -25.40
C VAL A 55 7.80 -7.60 -25.83
N VAL A 56 7.10 -8.01 -26.89
CA VAL A 56 6.07 -7.21 -27.58
C VAL A 56 4.82 -8.05 -27.87
N GLN A 57 3.64 -7.41 -27.91
CA GLN A 57 2.38 -8.04 -28.38
C GLN A 57 2.20 -7.89 -29.88
N ASN A 58 2.69 -6.76 -30.43
CA ASN A 58 2.63 -6.47 -31.85
C ASN A 58 4.05 -6.27 -32.40
N LYS A 59 4.29 -6.73 -33.60
CA LYS A 59 5.59 -6.51 -34.26
C LYS A 59 5.90 -5.02 -34.37
N THR A 60 7.07 -4.63 -33.96
CA THR A 60 7.59 -3.25 -34.05
C THR A 60 8.63 -3.10 -35.14
N GLY A 61 9.09 -4.22 -35.72
CA GLY A 61 10.08 -4.26 -36.79
C GLY A 61 11.54 -4.04 -36.33
N VAL A 62 11.77 -4.09 -34.99
CA VAL A 62 13.13 -3.99 -34.45
C VAL A 62 13.77 -5.37 -34.33
N ALA A 63 15.09 -5.42 -34.19
CA ALA A 63 15.81 -6.66 -33.94
C ALA A 63 15.44 -7.26 -32.56
N ASN A 64 15.67 -8.56 -32.37
CA ASN A 64 15.51 -9.25 -31.08
C ASN A 64 14.12 -9.09 -30.42
N GLU A 65 13.07 -9.08 -31.25
CA GLU A 65 11.69 -9.11 -30.76
C GLU A 65 11.29 -10.50 -30.27
N ILE A 66 10.62 -10.52 -29.13
CA ILE A 66 9.94 -11.71 -28.60
C ILE A 66 8.45 -11.43 -28.63
N LEU A 67 7.77 -12.03 -29.62
CA LEU A 67 6.35 -11.87 -29.78
C LEU A 67 5.58 -12.76 -28.80
N VAL A 68 4.69 -12.15 -28.01
CA VAL A 68 3.80 -12.83 -27.05
C VAL A 68 2.36 -12.36 -27.28
N THR A 69 1.40 -13.12 -26.80
CA THR A 69 -0.03 -12.76 -26.89
C THR A 69 -0.40 -11.59 -25.96
N ASP A 70 0.25 -11.53 -24.80
CA ASP A 70 0.02 -10.50 -23.77
C ASP A 70 1.33 -10.27 -23.01
N THR A 71 1.86 -9.04 -23.06
CA THR A 71 3.14 -8.69 -22.45
C THR A 71 3.03 -8.63 -20.92
N LEU A 72 1.88 -8.23 -20.36
CA LEU A 72 1.66 -8.21 -18.91
C LEU A 72 1.58 -9.64 -18.36
N PHE A 73 0.86 -10.53 -19.06
CA PHE A 73 0.81 -11.93 -18.70
C PHE A 73 2.20 -12.59 -18.77
N ALA A 74 2.94 -12.32 -19.86
CA ALA A 74 4.29 -12.86 -20.05
C ALA A 74 5.29 -12.36 -18.98
N LEU A 75 5.17 -11.11 -18.54
CA LEU A 75 5.96 -10.57 -17.43
C LEU A 75 5.73 -11.37 -16.14
N GLY A 76 4.46 -11.63 -15.81
CA GLY A 76 4.09 -12.45 -14.65
C GLY A 76 4.59 -13.88 -14.74
N GLU A 77 4.49 -14.53 -15.92
CA GLU A 77 5.01 -15.91 -16.12
C GLU A 77 6.53 -15.96 -15.98
N LEU A 78 7.25 -14.99 -16.52
CA LEU A 78 8.70 -14.94 -16.36
C LEU A 78 9.09 -14.78 -14.90
N ALA A 79 8.41 -13.89 -14.18
CA ALA A 79 8.66 -13.70 -12.75
C ALA A 79 8.31 -14.94 -11.91
N HIS A 80 7.22 -15.63 -12.25
CA HIS A 80 6.86 -16.92 -11.64
C HIS A 80 7.96 -17.97 -11.85
N HIS A 81 8.44 -18.11 -13.08
CA HIS A 81 9.54 -19.06 -13.36
C HIS A 81 10.83 -18.68 -12.64
N TYR A 82 11.18 -17.40 -12.61
CA TYR A 82 12.36 -16.92 -11.87
C TYR A 82 12.25 -17.20 -10.38
N ARG A 83 11.13 -16.88 -9.76
CA ARG A 83 10.85 -17.10 -8.33
C ARG A 83 10.97 -18.58 -7.96
N ASN A 84 10.58 -19.50 -8.83
CA ASN A 84 10.60 -20.94 -8.56
C ASN A 84 12.01 -21.55 -8.46
N ASN A 85 13.07 -20.80 -8.83
CA ASN A 85 14.45 -21.24 -8.60
C ASN A 85 14.88 -21.11 -7.13
N PHE A 86 14.08 -20.43 -6.28
CA PHE A 86 14.41 -20.14 -4.90
C PHE A 86 13.43 -20.84 -3.95
N ASN A 87 13.96 -21.53 -2.93
CA ASN A 87 13.13 -22.08 -1.84
C ASN A 87 12.88 -21.00 -0.77
N LEU A 88 12.26 -19.90 -1.17
CA LEU A 88 12.07 -18.70 -0.35
C LEU A 88 10.61 -18.64 0.12
N PRO A 89 10.31 -18.69 1.44
CA PRO A 89 8.98 -18.49 1.96
C PRO A 89 8.51 -17.06 1.74
N ILE A 90 7.32 -16.92 1.16
CA ILE A 90 6.70 -15.63 0.84
C ILE A 90 5.53 -15.36 1.77
N ILE A 91 5.52 -14.19 2.39
CA ILE A 91 4.43 -13.65 3.19
C ILE A 91 3.72 -12.61 2.32
N ALA A 92 2.46 -12.85 1.99
CA ALA A 92 1.65 -11.93 1.19
C ALA A 92 0.63 -11.22 2.07
N ILE A 93 0.49 -9.91 1.91
CA ILE A 93 -0.42 -9.08 2.69
C ILE A 93 -1.41 -8.38 1.76
N THR A 94 -2.69 -8.55 2.02
CA THR A 94 -3.77 -7.76 1.40
C THR A 94 -4.72 -7.18 2.44
N GLY A 95 -5.66 -6.39 2.02
CA GLY A 95 -6.68 -5.75 2.87
C GLY A 95 -7.15 -4.43 2.26
N THR A 96 -8.15 -3.81 2.84
CA THR A 96 -8.59 -2.48 2.40
C THR A 96 -7.60 -1.43 2.90
N ASN A 97 -7.31 -1.39 4.18
CA ASN A 97 -6.39 -0.45 4.83
C ASN A 97 -5.25 -1.20 5.54
N GLY A 98 -4.15 -0.50 5.84
CA GLY A 98 -3.05 -1.04 6.66
C GLY A 98 -2.05 -1.95 5.96
N LYS A 99 -2.28 -2.36 4.70
CA LYS A 99 -1.39 -3.28 3.96
C LYS A 99 0.08 -2.90 4.03
N THR A 100 0.41 -1.68 3.64
CA THR A 100 1.81 -1.19 3.61
C THR A 100 2.41 -1.10 5.00
N THR A 101 1.64 -0.63 5.98
CA THR A 101 2.09 -0.54 7.37
C THR A 101 2.37 -1.93 7.95
N VAL A 102 1.45 -2.89 7.79
CA VAL A 102 1.62 -4.28 8.26
C VAL A 102 2.80 -4.95 7.54
N LYS A 103 2.94 -4.76 6.23
CA LYS A 103 4.10 -5.25 5.46
C LYS A 103 5.42 -4.70 6.03
N ASN A 104 5.50 -3.39 6.26
CA ASN A 104 6.71 -2.77 6.79
C ASN A 104 7.00 -3.24 8.23
N LEU A 105 5.98 -3.36 9.08
CA LEU A 105 6.11 -3.88 10.44
C LEU A 105 6.63 -5.32 10.43
N ILE A 106 6.01 -6.22 9.65
CA ILE A 106 6.46 -7.62 9.54
C ILE A 106 7.90 -7.69 9.04
N ALA A 107 8.23 -6.94 7.98
CA ALA A 107 9.57 -6.91 7.43
C ALA A 107 10.61 -6.43 8.45
N ASN A 108 10.35 -5.31 9.14
CA ASN A 108 11.26 -4.77 10.15
C ASN A 108 11.43 -5.72 11.35
N ILE A 109 10.36 -6.33 11.83
CA ILE A 109 10.43 -7.29 12.94
C ILE A 109 11.22 -8.53 12.53
N LEU A 110 10.96 -9.11 11.34
CA LEU A 110 11.71 -10.27 10.84
C LEU A 110 13.19 -9.92 10.61
N SER A 111 13.50 -8.70 10.19
CA SER A 111 14.87 -8.23 9.94
C SER A 111 15.74 -8.16 11.20
N THR A 112 15.15 -8.31 12.40
CA THR A 112 15.93 -8.45 13.64
C THR A 112 16.71 -9.77 13.72
N LYS A 113 16.30 -10.78 12.93
CA LYS A 113 16.86 -12.14 12.97
C LYS A 113 17.17 -12.71 11.59
N PHE A 114 16.50 -12.27 10.54
CA PHE A 114 16.53 -12.84 9.20
C PHE A 114 16.91 -11.80 8.13
N ARG A 115 17.42 -12.26 7.00
CA ARG A 115 17.56 -11.44 5.79
C ARG A 115 16.21 -11.38 5.09
N VAL A 116 15.63 -10.20 5.01
CA VAL A 116 14.27 -10.02 4.50
C VAL A 116 14.28 -9.11 3.28
N LEU A 117 13.70 -9.57 2.19
CA LEU A 117 13.34 -8.73 1.06
C LEU A 117 11.86 -8.37 1.20
N TRP A 118 11.46 -7.14 0.89
CA TRP A 118 10.04 -6.73 0.94
C TRP A 118 9.69 -5.72 -0.12
N THR A 119 8.39 -5.67 -0.47
CA THR A 119 7.85 -4.74 -1.47
C THR A 119 8.28 -3.31 -1.20
N LYS A 120 9.00 -2.73 -2.13
CA LYS A 120 9.38 -1.32 -2.15
C LYS A 120 8.31 -0.50 -2.86
N LYS A 121 8.10 0.74 -2.42
CA LYS A 121 7.13 1.66 -3.05
C LYS A 121 5.74 0.99 -3.19
N SER A 122 5.09 1.19 -4.34
CA SER A 122 3.76 0.64 -4.68
C SER A 122 3.86 -0.58 -5.62
N TYR A 123 4.89 -1.41 -5.48
CA TYR A 123 5.09 -2.61 -6.32
C TYR A 123 4.18 -3.77 -5.88
N ASN A 124 2.88 -3.50 -5.78
CA ASN A 124 1.85 -4.40 -5.27
C ASN A 124 0.82 -4.83 -6.31
N SER A 125 1.01 -4.48 -7.59
CA SER A 125 0.11 -4.76 -8.72
C SER A 125 0.66 -5.87 -9.62
N LEU A 126 -0.10 -6.23 -10.66
CA LEU A 126 0.31 -7.19 -11.71
C LEU A 126 1.57 -6.75 -12.49
N ILE A 127 1.97 -5.50 -12.39
CA ILE A 127 3.25 -4.99 -12.93
C ILE A 127 4.33 -4.97 -11.86
N GLY A 128 4.02 -4.39 -10.70
CA GLY A 128 5.02 -4.14 -9.66
C GLY A 128 5.51 -5.40 -8.97
N LEU A 129 4.60 -6.34 -8.65
CA LEU A 129 4.98 -7.58 -7.98
C LEU A 129 5.94 -8.45 -8.82
N PRO A 130 5.76 -8.67 -10.13
CA PRO A 130 6.75 -9.32 -10.97
C PRO A 130 8.13 -8.67 -10.92
N LEU A 131 8.19 -7.33 -11.00
CA LEU A 131 9.46 -6.60 -10.91
C LEU A 131 10.15 -6.78 -9.56
N MET A 132 9.37 -6.87 -8.47
CA MET A 132 9.89 -7.16 -7.13
C MET A 132 10.49 -8.56 -7.02
N LEU A 133 9.90 -9.55 -7.69
CA LEU A 133 10.40 -10.94 -7.70
C LEU A 133 11.75 -11.07 -8.40
N PHE A 134 12.05 -10.24 -9.39
CA PHE A 134 13.36 -10.22 -10.04
C PHE A 134 14.47 -9.63 -9.16
N GLU A 135 14.14 -9.02 -8.01
CA GLU A 135 15.12 -8.56 -7.03
C GLU A 135 15.60 -9.69 -6.07
N ILE A 136 15.03 -10.89 -6.14
CA ILE A 136 15.44 -12.04 -5.33
C ILE A 136 16.87 -12.42 -5.73
N SER A 137 17.79 -12.43 -4.75
CA SER A 137 19.19 -12.83 -4.94
C SER A 137 19.46 -14.29 -4.55
N GLY A 138 18.59 -14.90 -3.76
CA GLY A 138 18.77 -16.22 -3.16
C GLY A 138 19.44 -16.19 -1.78
N GLU A 139 19.74 -15.01 -1.29
CA GLU A 139 20.34 -14.84 0.05
C GLU A 139 19.29 -14.55 1.13
N GLU A 140 18.07 -14.26 0.73
CA GLU A 140 16.98 -13.90 1.63
C GLU A 140 16.39 -15.14 2.32
N ASP A 141 16.02 -14.96 3.60
CA ASP A 141 15.32 -15.97 4.40
C ASP A 141 13.79 -15.83 4.24
N TYR A 142 13.30 -14.61 3.97
CA TYR A 142 11.88 -14.28 3.75
C TYR A 142 11.69 -13.22 2.68
N LEU A 143 10.56 -13.31 1.96
CA LEU A 143 10.06 -12.23 1.10
C LEU A 143 8.67 -11.78 1.60
N VAL A 144 8.50 -10.48 1.86
CA VAL A 144 7.24 -9.89 2.32
C VAL A 144 6.63 -9.05 1.21
N LEU A 145 5.51 -9.50 0.66
CA LEU A 145 4.84 -8.88 -0.49
C LEU A 145 3.52 -8.22 -0.09
N GLU A 146 3.33 -6.99 -0.55
CA GLU A 146 2.03 -6.36 -0.57
C GLU A 146 1.29 -6.75 -1.85
N MET A 147 0.01 -7.14 -1.74
CA MET A 147 -0.88 -7.44 -2.86
C MET A 147 -2.06 -6.46 -2.87
N GLY A 148 -2.03 -5.53 -3.81
CA GLY A 148 -3.12 -4.61 -4.11
C GLY A 148 -4.07 -5.21 -5.13
N THR A 149 -5.31 -4.70 -5.16
CA THR A 149 -6.31 -5.05 -6.17
C THR A 149 -7.25 -3.89 -6.41
N SER A 150 -7.64 -3.71 -7.64
CA SER A 150 -8.68 -2.79 -8.10
C SER A 150 -9.79 -3.52 -8.85
N ASN A 151 -9.51 -4.71 -9.40
CA ASN A 151 -10.44 -5.49 -10.21
C ASN A 151 -10.50 -6.96 -9.74
N PRO A 152 -11.61 -7.67 -10.02
CA PRO A 152 -11.76 -9.09 -9.68
C PRO A 152 -10.68 -9.96 -10.35
N GLY A 153 -10.15 -10.92 -9.61
CA GLY A 153 -9.18 -11.90 -10.09
C GLY A 153 -7.71 -11.46 -10.03
N GLU A 154 -7.41 -10.20 -9.68
CA GLU A 154 -6.02 -9.73 -9.57
C GLU A 154 -5.27 -10.42 -8.43
N ILE A 155 -5.90 -10.60 -7.24
CA ILE A 155 -5.28 -11.34 -6.12
C ILE A 155 -4.98 -12.78 -6.52
N LYS A 156 -5.90 -13.43 -7.22
CA LYS A 156 -5.68 -14.80 -7.72
C LYS A 156 -4.44 -14.87 -8.61
N ARG A 157 -4.31 -13.89 -9.53
CA ARG A 157 -3.17 -13.83 -10.45
C ARG A 157 -1.86 -13.53 -9.72
N LEU A 158 -1.86 -12.60 -8.76
CA LEU A 158 -0.70 -12.29 -7.94
C LEU A 158 -0.25 -13.51 -7.11
N CYS A 159 -1.20 -14.27 -6.55
CA CYS A 159 -0.89 -15.52 -5.84
C CYS A 159 -0.30 -16.59 -6.79
N ALA A 160 -0.82 -16.72 -8.01
CA ALA A 160 -0.29 -17.65 -9.00
C ALA A 160 1.14 -17.29 -9.43
N ILE A 161 1.51 -16.00 -9.42
CA ILE A 161 2.86 -15.53 -9.72
C ILE A 161 3.80 -15.76 -8.54
N ALA A 162 3.40 -15.37 -7.32
CA ALA A 162 4.28 -15.35 -6.16
C ALA A 162 4.32 -16.65 -5.38
N HIS A 163 3.27 -17.48 -5.41
CA HIS A 163 3.10 -18.69 -4.59
C HIS A 163 3.36 -18.45 -3.09
N PRO A 164 2.55 -17.59 -2.43
CA PRO A 164 2.76 -17.29 -1.02
C PRO A 164 2.55 -18.52 -0.14
N LEU A 165 3.37 -18.64 0.91
CA LEU A 165 3.23 -19.64 1.96
C LEU A 165 2.38 -19.10 3.11
N ILE A 166 2.43 -17.79 3.36
CA ILE A 166 1.70 -17.12 4.43
C ILE A 166 0.87 -16.00 3.80
N GLY A 167 -0.40 -15.95 4.17
CA GLY A 167 -1.33 -14.92 3.75
C GLY A 167 -1.86 -14.11 4.93
N VAL A 168 -1.89 -12.79 4.81
CA VAL A 168 -2.38 -11.88 5.85
C VAL A 168 -3.47 -10.99 5.24
N ILE A 169 -4.66 -10.99 5.84
CA ILE A 169 -5.74 -10.04 5.50
C ILE A 169 -5.88 -9.07 6.66
N THR A 170 -5.52 -7.80 6.45
CA THR A 170 -5.54 -6.78 7.49
C THR A 170 -6.95 -6.43 7.92
N ASN A 171 -7.82 -6.13 6.97
CA ASN A 171 -9.24 -5.85 7.16
C ASN A 171 -9.99 -5.86 5.82
N ILE A 172 -11.31 -5.90 5.91
CA ILE A 172 -12.24 -5.77 4.77
C ILE A 172 -13.16 -4.57 5.05
N GLY A 173 -13.28 -3.66 4.09
CA GLY A 173 -14.12 -2.48 4.20
C GLY A 173 -14.28 -1.77 2.85
N PRO A 174 -15.05 -0.67 2.78
CA PRO A 174 -15.30 0.06 1.54
C PRO A 174 -14.01 0.69 0.99
N GLY A 175 -13.61 0.22 -0.18
CA GLY A 175 -12.46 0.70 -0.96
C GLY A 175 -12.42 -0.02 -2.30
N HIS A 176 -12.08 0.67 -3.38
CA HIS A 176 -12.13 0.14 -4.75
C HIS A 176 -13.52 -0.38 -5.18
N LEU A 177 -14.61 0.22 -4.63
CA LEU A 177 -15.99 -0.15 -4.94
C LEU A 177 -16.28 -0.03 -6.44
N LYS A 178 -15.70 0.96 -7.12
CA LYS A 178 -15.85 1.14 -8.56
C LYS A 178 -15.43 -0.10 -9.36
N GLY A 179 -14.37 -0.77 -8.97
CA GLY A 179 -13.86 -1.95 -9.69
C GLY A 179 -14.42 -3.27 -9.16
N LEU A 180 -14.60 -3.38 -7.85
CA LEU A 180 -15.04 -4.62 -7.17
C LEU A 180 -16.56 -4.67 -6.92
N GLY A 181 -17.29 -3.62 -7.23
CA GLY A 181 -18.74 -3.52 -7.25
C GLY A 181 -19.41 -3.40 -5.88
N SER A 182 -19.01 -4.19 -4.89
CA SER A 182 -19.64 -4.24 -3.57
C SER A 182 -18.64 -4.65 -2.48
N ILE A 183 -19.04 -4.49 -1.21
CA ILE A 183 -18.26 -5.00 -0.07
C ILE A 183 -18.09 -6.52 -0.15
N GLU A 184 -19.09 -7.24 -0.65
CA GLU A 184 -18.99 -8.68 -0.84
C GLU A 184 -18.02 -9.03 -1.98
N GLY A 185 -17.98 -8.25 -3.07
CA GLY A 185 -16.97 -8.37 -4.11
C GLY A 185 -15.55 -8.13 -3.58
N ILE A 186 -15.36 -7.11 -2.73
CA ILE A 186 -14.10 -6.82 -2.04
C ILE A 186 -13.72 -7.99 -1.13
N ARG A 187 -14.67 -8.54 -0.37
CA ARG A 187 -14.47 -9.70 0.50
C ARG A 187 -14.00 -10.90 -0.31
N LYS A 188 -14.75 -11.29 -1.34
CA LYS A 188 -14.44 -12.43 -2.20
C LYS A 188 -13.05 -12.31 -2.81
N GLU A 189 -12.71 -11.14 -3.35
CA GLU A 189 -11.40 -10.90 -3.96
C GLU A 189 -10.27 -11.07 -2.94
N LYS A 190 -10.40 -10.52 -1.73
CA LYS A 190 -9.33 -10.59 -0.70
C LYS A 190 -9.21 -11.98 -0.08
N LEU A 191 -10.32 -12.70 0.12
CA LEU A 191 -10.31 -14.07 0.61
C LEU A 191 -9.55 -15.01 -0.32
N THR A 192 -9.51 -14.71 -1.60
CA THR A 192 -8.72 -15.47 -2.60
C THR A 192 -7.25 -15.62 -2.20
N LEU A 193 -6.66 -14.66 -1.45
CA LEU A 193 -5.31 -14.84 -0.93
C LEU A 193 -5.21 -16.07 -0.03
N ILE A 194 -6.13 -16.22 0.92
CA ILE A 194 -6.12 -17.34 1.86
C ILE A 194 -6.45 -18.65 1.14
N GLU A 195 -7.41 -18.62 0.24
CA GLU A 195 -7.81 -19.80 -0.56
C GLU A 195 -6.69 -20.31 -1.46
N SER A 196 -5.84 -19.41 -1.97
CA SER A 196 -4.70 -19.72 -2.84
C SER A 196 -3.49 -20.30 -2.10
N LEU A 197 -3.46 -20.26 -0.77
CA LEU A 197 -2.33 -20.81 -0.02
C LEU A 197 -2.24 -22.35 -0.20
N PRO A 198 -1.03 -22.93 -0.24
CA PRO A 198 -0.88 -24.40 -0.27
C PRO A 198 -1.41 -25.04 1.02
N ALA A 199 -1.60 -26.35 1.03
CA ALA A 199 -2.10 -27.08 2.20
C ALA A 199 -1.25 -26.85 3.48
N ARG A 200 0.07 -26.69 3.33
CA ARG A 200 1.00 -26.37 4.42
C ARG A 200 1.04 -24.87 4.76
N GLY A 201 0.34 -24.03 3.99
CA GLY A 201 0.35 -22.60 4.15
C GLY A 201 -0.46 -22.14 5.35
N MET A 202 -0.22 -20.93 5.83
CA MET A 202 -0.84 -20.36 7.02
C MET A 202 -1.52 -19.03 6.69
N GLY A 203 -2.79 -18.89 7.08
CA GLY A 203 -3.56 -17.66 6.98
C GLY A 203 -3.61 -16.90 8.30
N PHE A 204 -3.57 -15.57 8.24
CA PHE A 204 -3.80 -14.69 9.38
C PHE A 204 -4.92 -13.71 9.03
N VAL A 205 -5.96 -13.69 9.81
CA VAL A 205 -7.14 -12.84 9.55
C VAL A 205 -7.63 -12.18 10.83
N GLY A 206 -7.92 -10.88 10.72
CA GLY A 206 -8.47 -10.09 11.79
C GLY A 206 -9.99 -10.22 11.95
N PRO A 207 -10.57 -9.46 12.88
CA PRO A 207 -12.01 -9.41 13.10
C PRO A 207 -12.77 -8.98 11.83
N GLY A 208 -13.98 -9.54 11.65
CA GLY A 208 -14.85 -9.24 10.50
C GLY A 208 -14.41 -9.89 9.17
N VAL A 209 -13.41 -10.76 9.20
CA VAL A 209 -13.01 -11.56 8.04
C VAL A 209 -13.57 -12.98 8.19
N ASP A 210 -14.82 -13.16 7.74
CA ASP A 210 -15.55 -14.42 7.84
C ASP A 210 -15.61 -15.17 6.50
N GLY A 211 -16.13 -16.41 6.48
CA GLY A 211 -16.33 -17.22 5.28
C GLY A 211 -15.14 -18.08 4.86
N ILE A 212 -14.09 -18.19 5.67
CA ILE A 212 -12.90 -19.00 5.37
C ILE A 212 -13.09 -20.42 5.93
N GLN A 213 -12.97 -21.42 5.08
CA GLN A 213 -13.12 -22.85 5.45
C GLN A 213 -11.76 -23.56 5.66
N LYS A 214 -10.62 -22.92 5.39
CA LYS A 214 -9.29 -23.53 5.57
C LYS A 214 -8.95 -23.73 7.05
N SER A 215 -8.38 -24.87 7.39
CA SER A 215 -8.04 -25.26 8.77
C SER A 215 -6.83 -24.51 9.33
N ASN A 216 -5.86 -24.15 8.47
CA ASN A 216 -4.63 -23.47 8.90
C ASN A 216 -4.78 -21.94 8.89
N VAL A 217 -5.86 -21.41 9.48
CA VAL A 217 -6.12 -19.99 9.58
C VAL A 217 -6.17 -19.57 11.04
N LEU A 218 -5.26 -18.71 11.42
CA LEU A 218 -5.23 -18.08 12.72
C LEU A 218 -6.15 -16.85 12.69
N ARG A 219 -7.19 -16.88 13.49
CA ARG A 219 -8.08 -15.74 13.76
C ARG A 219 -7.62 -15.09 15.06
N PHE A 220 -7.51 -13.80 15.08
CA PHE A 220 -7.16 -13.05 16.27
C PHE A 220 -8.19 -11.97 16.56
N SER A 221 -8.34 -11.64 17.85
CA SER A 221 -9.20 -10.57 18.32
C SER A 221 -8.35 -9.43 18.86
N PHE A 222 -8.78 -8.20 18.60
CA PHE A 222 -8.14 -7.02 19.21
C PHE A 222 -8.37 -6.92 20.73
N ASP A 223 -9.23 -7.75 21.31
CA ASP A 223 -9.40 -7.88 22.76
C ASP A 223 -8.16 -8.46 23.48
N GLU A 224 -7.23 -9.05 22.70
CA GLU A 224 -5.95 -9.52 23.23
C GLU A 224 -4.99 -8.37 23.61
N ILE A 225 -5.27 -7.14 23.18
CA ILE A 225 -4.48 -5.95 23.53
C ILE A 225 -5.26 -5.08 24.52
N ARG A 226 -4.53 -4.49 25.49
CA ARG A 226 -5.08 -3.69 26.56
C ARG A 226 -4.31 -2.39 26.75
N ASP A 227 -4.79 -1.52 27.61
CA ASP A 227 -4.12 -0.28 28.05
C ASP A 227 -3.67 0.61 26.88
N ILE A 228 -4.53 0.72 25.86
CA ILE A 228 -4.19 1.50 24.65
C ILE A 228 -4.16 2.99 24.99
N GLN A 229 -3.02 3.62 24.76
CA GLN A 229 -2.84 5.07 24.88
C GLN A 229 -2.40 5.65 23.53
N ILE A 230 -3.05 6.73 23.12
CA ILE A 230 -2.79 7.41 21.86
C ILE A 230 -2.39 8.84 22.15
N THR A 231 -1.21 9.26 21.66
CA THR A 231 -0.64 10.58 21.88
C THR A 231 -0.18 11.21 20.56
N GLU A 232 0.26 12.47 20.61
CA GLU A 232 0.86 13.19 19.46
C GLU A 232 2.24 12.66 19.04
N SER A 233 2.85 11.80 19.84
CA SER A 233 4.20 11.26 19.60
C SER A 233 4.21 9.78 19.27
N GLY A 234 3.05 9.12 19.35
CA GLY A 234 2.94 7.69 19.12
C GLY A 234 1.79 7.07 19.90
N SER A 235 1.78 5.75 19.91
CA SER A 235 0.76 4.95 20.62
C SER A 235 1.43 3.89 21.48
N SER A 236 0.88 3.58 22.65
CA SER A 236 1.29 2.42 23.46
C SER A 236 0.13 1.47 23.71
N PHE A 237 0.44 0.23 23.97
CA PHE A 237 -0.54 -0.81 24.27
C PHE A 237 0.15 -1.99 24.97
N THR A 238 -0.62 -2.78 25.71
CA THR A 238 -0.16 -3.99 26.40
C THR A 238 -0.60 -5.25 25.64
N TYR A 239 0.34 -6.14 25.34
CA TYR A 239 0.11 -7.47 24.79
C TYR A 239 0.95 -8.50 25.53
N LYS A 240 0.36 -9.61 26.01
CA LYS A 240 1.03 -10.64 26.81
C LYS A 240 1.87 -10.08 27.96
N GLU A 241 1.27 -9.23 28.76
CA GLU A 241 1.88 -8.54 29.93
C GLU A 241 3.11 -7.66 29.57
N THR A 242 3.36 -7.43 28.28
CA THR A 242 4.43 -6.57 27.81
C THR A 242 3.87 -5.28 27.22
N GLU A 243 4.39 -4.15 27.66
CA GLU A 243 4.06 -2.85 27.07
C GLU A 243 4.87 -2.61 25.81
N PHE A 244 4.17 -2.24 24.75
CA PHE A 244 4.71 -1.84 23.44
C PHE A 244 4.50 -0.36 23.25
N PHE A 245 5.47 0.30 22.64
CA PHE A 245 5.36 1.65 22.12
C PHE A 245 5.69 1.66 20.62
N THR A 246 4.89 2.40 19.85
CA THR A 246 5.14 2.67 18.44
C THR A 246 5.03 4.17 18.16
N PRO A 247 5.91 4.76 17.33
CA PRO A 247 5.77 6.15 16.88
C PRO A 247 4.63 6.34 15.87
N LEU A 248 3.97 5.26 15.44
CA LEU A 248 2.83 5.32 14.54
C LEU A 248 1.58 5.84 15.27
N LEU A 249 0.87 6.77 14.66
CA LEU A 249 -0.26 7.47 15.25
C LEU A 249 -1.59 6.74 15.04
N GLY A 250 -2.41 6.73 16.08
CA GLY A 250 -3.81 6.33 16.02
C GLY A 250 -4.08 4.84 16.19
N LEU A 251 -5.33 4.53 16.57
CA LEU A 251 -5.78 3.19 16.94
C LEU A 251 -5.56 2.14 15.84
N ASN A 252 -5.79 2.50 14.58
CA ASN A 252 -5.59 1.58 13.47
C ASN A 252 -4.11 1.13 13.35
N ASN A 253 -3.16 1.96 13.74
CA ASN A 253 -1.76 1.57 13.73
C ASN A 253 -1.39 0.68 14.92
N VAL A 254 -2.06 0.81 16.07
CA VAL A 254 -1.98 -0.18 17.15
C VAL A 254 -2.44 -1.55 16.64
N TYR A 255 -3.55 -1.60 15.93
CA TYR A 255 -4.05 -2.86 15.32
C TYR A 255 -3.10 -3.40 14.24
N ASN A 256 -2.49 -2.55 13.43
CA ASN A 256 -1.48 -2.96 12.46
C ASN A 256 -0.24 -3.55 13.14
N CYS A 257 0.22 -2.96 14.26
CA CYS A 257 1.30 -3.51 15.08
C CYS A 257 0.90 -4.89 15.64
N PHE A 258 -0.30 -5.03 16.17
CA PHE A 258 -0.78 -6.30 16.72
C PHE A 258 -0.83 -7.41 15.65
N ILE A 259 -1.33 -7.11 14.44
CA ILE A 259 -1.31 -8.06 13.32
C ILE A 259 0.13 -8.53 13.05
N ALA A 260 1.08 -7.59 12.98
CA ALA A 260 2.48 -7.92 12.74
C ALA A 260 3.09 -8.75 13.86
N LEU A 261 2.75 -8.47 15.13
CA LEU A 261 3.15 -9.28 16.28
C LEU A 261 2.68 -10.72 16.15
N LYS A 262 1.40 -10.94 15.84
CA LYS A 262 0.82 -12.29 15.68
C LYS A 262 1.50 -13.10 14.59
N VAL A 263 1.82 -12.46 13.46
CA VAL A 263 2.52 -13.11 12.34
C VAL A 263 3.95 -13.46 12.71
N THR A 264 4.70 -12.51 13.25
CA THR A 264 6.13 -12.67 13.51
C THR A 264 6.44 -13.53 14.74
N GLU A 265 5.54 -13.54 15.74
CA GLU A 265 5.57 -14.50 16.85
C GLU A 265 5.50 -15.96 16.33
N LYS A 266 4.60 -16.23 15.38
CA LYS A 266 4.45 -17.56 14.79
C LYS A 266 5.67 -17.97 13.96
N LEU A 267 6.47 -16.99 13.53
CA LEU A 267 7.72 -17.20 12.79
C LEU A 267 8.96 -17.23 13.71
N GLY A 268 8.75 -17.25 15.03
CA GLY A 268 9.82 -17.46 16.01
C GLY A 268 10.64 -16.21 16.33
N ILE A 269 10.05 -15.03 16.22
CA ILE A 269 10.60 -13.80 16.79
C ILE A 269 10.12 -13.67 18.24
N ASP A 270 11.04 -13.51 19.16
CA ASP A 270 10.72 -13.29 20.56
C ASP A 270 10.11 -11.90 20.81
N ILE A 271 9.51 -11.74 21.98
CA ILE A 271 8.76 -10.52 22.32
C ILE A 271 9.66 -9.29 22.42
N GLU A 272 10.92 -9.45 22.83
CA GLU A 272 11.88 -8.35 22.92
C GLU A 272 12.34 -7.88 21.52
N GLY A 273 12.59 -8.80 20.61
CA GLY A 273 12.87 -8.49 19.21
C GLY A 273 11.71 -7.73 18.55
N GLN A 274 10.47 -8.19 18.79
CA GLN A 274 9.27 -7.52 18.32
C GLN A 274 9.12 -6.10 18.90
N LYS A 275 9.30 -5.95 20.22
CA LYS A 275 9.20 -4.66 20.93
C LYS A 275 10.22 -3.65 20.39
N ASN A 276 11.47 -4.08 20.24
CA ASN A 276 12.54 -3.24 19.74
C ASN A 276 12.32 -2.79 18.28
N ALA A 277 11.82 -3.68 17.42
CA ALA A 277 11.54 -3.35 16.03
C ALA A 277 10.35 -2.37 15.91
N ILE A 278 9.25 -2.61 16.64
CA ILE A 278 8.07 -1.72 16.62
C ILE A 278 8.43 -0.32 17.12
N ARG A 279 9.26 -0.20 18.15
CA ARG A 279 9.69 1.08 18.70
C ARG A 279 10.50 1.93 17.70
N LYS A 280 11.20 1.28 16.77
CA LYS A 280 12.09 1.93 15.81
C LYS A 280 11.45 2.15 14.43
N ILE A 281 10.19 1.72 14.24
CA ILE A 281 9.50 1.90 12.95
C ILE A 281 9.33 3.39 12.64
N GLU A 282 9.63 3.77 11.42
CA GLU A 282 9.36 5.13 10.96
C GLU A 282 7.99 5.23 10.28
N PRO A 283 7.22 6.30 10.54
CA PRO A 283 6.00 6.56 9.80
C PRO A 283 6.29 6.72 8.30
N GLU A 284 5.48 6.09 7.47
CA GLU A 284 5.60 6.22 6.03
C GLU A 284 5.02 7.56 5.56
N LYS A 285 5.71 8.23 4.63
CA LYS A 285 5.29 9.53 4.11
C LYS A 285 3.86 9.50 3.59
N GLY A 286 3.07 10.46 4.06
CA GLY A 286 1.67 10.59 3.67
C GLY A 286 0.73 9.56 4.31
N ARG A 287 1.14 8.85 5.37
CA ARG A 287 0.31 7.89 6.11
C ARG A 287 0.31 8.20 7.60
N MET A 288 -0.61 9.06 8.02
CA MET A 288 -0.66 9.58 9.39
C MET A 288 0.71 10.11 9.86
N GLU A 289 1.49 10.68 8.95
CA GLU A 289 2.84 11.19 9.18
C GLU A 289 2.76 12.48 10.00
N PRO A 290 3.31 12.52 11.23
CA PRO A 290 3.34 13.74 12.03
C PRO A 290 4.47 14.66 11.60
N ILE A 291 4.14 15.93 11.39
CA ILE A 291 5.11 16.99 11.11
C ILE A 291 4.89 18.10 12.16
N LYS A 292 5.87 18.28 13.04
CA LYS A 292 5.84 19.32 14.07
C LYS A 292 6.68 20.51 13.62
N ILE A 293 6.09 21.68 13.56
CA ILE A 293 6.77 22.92 13.13
C ILE A 293 6.07 24.13 13.75
N ASP A 294 6.82 25.04 14.35
CA ASP A 294 6.35 26.32 14.90
C ASP A 294 5.08 26.22 15.77
N GLY A 295 5.03 25.23 16.66
CA GLY A 295 3.88 24.96 17.53
C GLY A 295 2.74 24.18 16.87
N LEU A 296 2.70 24.12 15.55
CA LEU A 296 1.70 23.36 14.78
C LEU A 296 2.02 21.87 14.75
N LEU A 297 0.98 21.05 14.69
CA LEU A 297 1.06 19.63 14.39
C LEU A 297 0.32 19.34 13.09
N ILE A 298 1.04 19.06 12.00
CA ILE A 298 0.44 18.67 10.73
C ILE A 298 0.44 17.15 10.65
N ILE A 299 -0.74 16.56 10.45
CA ILE A 299 -0.91 15.14 10.16
C ILE A 299 -1.06 14.98 8.65
N ASN A 300 0.02 14.58 8.01
CA ASN A 300 0.05 14.29 6.59
C ASN A 300 -0.48 12.87 6.36
N ASP A 301 -1.73 12.75 5.89
CA ASP A 301 -2.36 11.46 5.52
C ASP A 301 -2.86 11.50 4.07
N THR A 302 -2.00 12.01 3.18
CA THR A 302 -2.31 12.31 1.78
C THR A 302 -2.10 11.15 0.82
N TYR A 303 -1.69 9.98 1.30
CA TYR A 303 -1.42 8.84 0.42
C TYR A 303 -2.67 8.31 -0.28
N ASN A 304 -3.77 8.13 0.46
CA ASN A 304 -5.07 7.72 -0.08
C ASN A 304 -6.20 8.01 0.92
N ALA A 305 -7.45 7.98 0.45
CA ALA A 305 -8.64 8.18 1.27
C ALA A 305 -9.74 7.19 0.90
N ASN A 306 -10.41 6.67 1.92
CA ASN A 306 -11.67 5.94 1.85
C ASN A 306 -12.45 6.19 3.16
N PRO A 307 -13.75 5.85 3.24
CA PRO A 307 -14.59 6.22 4.38
C PRO A 307 -14.03 5.77 5.74
N ALA A 308 -13.52 4.54 5.85
CA ALA A 308 -12.97 4.01 7.09
C ALA A 308 -11.68 4.73 7.51
N SER A 309 -10.78 4.99 6.55
CA SER A 309 -9.52 5.70 6.83
C SER A 309 -9.75 7.18 7.15
N MET A 310 -10.77 7.81 6.54
CA MET A 310 -11.17 9.19 6.88
C MET A 310 -11.66 9.26 8.33
N LYS A 311 -12.61 8.40 8.72
CA LYS A 311 -13.11 8.35 10.11
C LYS A 311 -11.98 8.15 11.11
N SER A 312 -11.08 7.19 10.87
CA SER A 312 -9.96 6.92 11.76
C SER A 312 -9.00 8.11 11.93
N ALA A 313 -8.69 8.83 10.86
CA ALA A 313 -7.83 10.00 10.92
C ALA A 313 -8.50 11.17 11.66
N ILE A 314 -9.79 11.38 11.42
CA ILE A 314 -10.61 12.38 12.11
C ILE A 314 -10.71 12.05 13.60
N ASP A 315 -10.94 10.78 13.96
CA ASP A 315 -10.98 10.32 15.36
C ASP A 315 -9.65 10.61 16.06
N PHE A 316 -8.54 10.25 15.45
CA PHE A 316 -7.24 10.55 16.04
C PHE A 316 -7.09 12.04 16.37
N VAL A 317 -7.35 12.92 15.40
CA VAL A 317 -7.22 14.37 15.57
C VAL A 317 -8.21 14.91 16.60
N SER A 318 -9.44 14.36 16.66
CA SER A 318 -10.49 14.82 17.58
C SER A 318 -10.12 14.63 19.05
N HIS A 319 -9.29 13.63 19.39
CA HIS A 319 -8.85 13.38 20.76
C HIS A 319 -7.71 14.29 21.25
N LEU A 320 -7.07 15.01 20.33
CA LEU A 320 -5.96 15.91 20.70
C LEU A 320 -6.47 17.19 21.35
N LYS A 321 -5.76 17.67 22.37
CA LYS A 321 -6.09 18.91 23.08
C LYS A 321 -5.57 20.15 22.31
N ARG A 322 -5.95 20.29 21.05
CA ARG A 322 -5.57 21.36 20.14
C ARG A 322 -6.80 21.84 19.36
N ARG A 323 -6.75 23.05 18.83
CA ARG A 323 -7.73 23.48 17.82
C ARG A 323 -7.52 22.65 16.55
N LYS A 324 -8.61 22.10 16.00
CA LYS A 324 -8.61 21.11 14.92
C LYS A 324 -9.00 21.74 13.61
N ILE A 325 -8.09 21.72 12.65
CA ILE A 325 -8.34 22.13 11.26
C ILE A 325 -8.24 20.88 10.38
N LEU A 326 -9.30 20.56 9.68
CA LEU A 326 -9.30 19.46 8.72
C LEU A 326 -9.26 20.02 7.31
N ILE A 327 -8.36 19.50 6.47
CA ILE A 327 -8.25 19.81 5.03
C ILE A 327 -8.51 18.49 4.29
N LEU A 328 -9.73 18.33 3.80
CA LEU A 328 -10.21 17.10 3.22
C LEU A 328 -10.49 17.24 1.73
N GLY A 329 -10.03 16.29 0.94
CA GLY A 329 -10.33 16.18 -0.48
C GLY A 329 -11.13 14.96 -0.83
N ASP A 330 -11.38 14.76 -2.12
CA ASP A 330 -12.23 13.68 -2.62
C ASP A 330 -11.74 12.29 -2.20
N MET A 331 -12.70 11.43 -1.87
CA MET A 331 -12.54 10.00 -1.81
C MET A 331 -12.91 9.40 -3.17
N LEU A 332 -11.92 9.04 -3.96
CA LEU A 332 -12.13 8.44 -5.28
C LEU A 332 -12.43 6.93 -5.19
N GLU A 333 -12.84 6.33 -6.30
CA GLU A 333 -13.09 4.88 -6.44
C GLU A 333 -14.26 4.34 -5.62
N LEU A 334 -15.20 5.19 -5.18
CA LEU A 334 -16.40 4.81 -4.42
C LEU A 334 -17.60 4.46 -5.31
N GLY A 335 -17.51 4.67 -6.64
CA GLY A 335 -18.62 4.41 -7.57
C GLY A 335 -19.85 5.25 -7.24
N ASP A 336 -21.03 4.67 -7.41
CA ASP A 336 -22.33 5.35 -7.19
C ASP A 336 -22.58 5.75 -5.73
N GLU A 337 -21.90 5.10 -4.78
CA GLU A 337 -22.00 5.42 -3.34
C GLU A 337 -21.20 6.68 -2.94
N SER A 338 -20.49 7.32 -3.89
CA SER A 338 -19.58 8.42 -3.60
C SER A 338 -20.25 9.56 -2.85
N ASN A 339 -21.38 10.06 -3.34
CA ASN A 339 -22.07 11.19 -2.71
C ASN A 339 -22.54 10.86 -1.28
N LYS A 340 -23.04 9.67 -1.05
CA LYS A 340 -23.46 9.19 0.27
C LYS A 340 -22.29 9.20 1.26
N TYR A 341 -21.16 8.61 0.89
CA TYR A 341 -19.99 8.57 1.76
C TYR A 341 -19.36 9.95 2.00
N HIS A 342 -19.35 10.86 1.00
CA HIS A 342 -18.88 12.22 1.22
C HIS A 342 -19.78 12.97 2.21
N ASN A 343 -21.11 12.88 2.09
CA ASN A 343 -22.03 13.47 3.06
C ASN A 343 -21.85 12.90 4.47
N GLU A 344 -21.70 11.57 4.60
CA GLU A 344 -21.49 10.90 5.87
C GLU A 344 -20.18 11.37 6.56
N ILE A 345 -19.08 11.41 5.82
CA ILE A 345 -17.80 11.90 6.32
C ILE A 345 -17.85 13.39 6.63
N GLY A 346 -18.57 14.18 5.83
CA GLY A 346 -18.74 15.59 6.07
C GLY A 346 -19.43 15.89 7.40
N ASN A 347 -20.55 15.20 7.68
CA ASN A 347 -21.24 15.29 8.98
C ASN A 347 -20.28 14.93 10.12
N TYR A 348 -19.60 13.78 9.99
CA TYR A 348 -18.65 13.30 10.98
C TYR A 348 -17.48 14.27 11.23
N ALA A 349 -16.96 14.88 10.19
CA ALA A 349 -15.86 15.84 10.27
C ALA A 349 -16.27 17.15 10.96
N ARG A 350 -17.47 17.69 10.63
CA ARG A 350 -17.98 18.93 11.23
C ARG A 350 -18.24 18.80 12.72
N GLU A 351 -18.72 17.65 13.17
CA GLU A 351 -18.94 17.38 14.61
C GLU A 351 -17.63 17.31 15.41
N LYS A 352 -16.50 16.98 14.76
CA LYS A 352 -15.22 16.67 15.42
C LYS A 352 -14.10 17.66 15.14
N SER A 353 -14.39 18.75 14.45
CA SER A 353 -13.39 19.78 14.12
C SER A 353 -13.87 21.19 14.38
N ASP A 354 -12.92 22.10 14.60
CA ASP A 354 -13.21 23.52 14.74
C ASP A 354 -13.33 24.22 13.38
N VAL A 355 -12.61 23.71 12.37
CA VAL A 355 -12.65 24.23 11.00
C VAL A 355 -12.52 23.06 10.02
N LEU A 356 -13.40 23.02 9.03
CA LEU A 356 -13.36 22.09 7.90
C LEU A 356 -13.14 22.86 6.60
N LEU A 357 -11.98 22.64 5.97
CA LEU A 357 -11.63 23.14 4.65
C LEU A 357 -11.70 22.00 3.64
N THR A 358 -12.27 22.23 2.49
CA THR A 358 -12.48 21.18 1.49
C THR A 358 -12.01 21.63 0.11
N LEU A 359 -11.51 20.68 -0.69
CA LEU A 359 -11.06 20.92 -2.06
C LEU A 359 -11.28 19.67 -2.92
N GLY A 360 -11.95 19.86 -4.03
CA GLY A 360 -12.29 18.80 -4.99
C GLY A 360 -13.79 18.75 -5.26
N PRO A 361 -14.20 18.32 -6.46
CA PRO A 361 -15.61 18.41 -6.90
C PRO A 361 -16.59 17.60 -6.02
N GLN A 362 -16.14 16.48 -5.43
CA GLN A 362 -16.97 15.67 -4.54
C GLN A 362 -16.84 16.11 -3.07
N ALA A 363 -15.73 16.73 -2.70
CA ALA A 363 -15.47 17.25 -1.35
C ALA A 363 -16.36 18.44 -0.96
N GLU A 364 -17.05 19.07 -1.91
CA GLU A 364 -18.07 20.07 -1.64
C GLU A 364 -19.21 19.51 -0.76
N ALA A 365 -19.56 18.23 -0.96
CA ALA A 365 -20.56 17.52 -0.18
C ALA A 365 -20.21 17.34 1.32
N TYR A 366 -18.97 17.58 1.71
CA TYR A 366 -18.60 17.61 3.14
C TYR A 366 -19.22 18.78 3.90
N GLY A 367 -19.64 19.86 3.22
CA GLY A 367 -20.30 21.03 3.83
C GLY A 367 -19.37 21.86 4.70
N GLY A 368 -18.08 21.89 4.37
CA GLY A 368 -17.09 22.79 4.93
C GLY A 368 -16.90 24.07 4.11
N ILE A 369 -15.88 24.85 4.44
CA ILE A 369 -15.44 25.98 3.60
C ILE A 369 -14.76 25.41 2.37
N HIS A 370 -15.43 25.49 1.22
CA HIS A 370 -14.97 24.86 -0.02
C HIS A 370 -14.09 25.78 -0.86
N PHE A 371 -13.07 25.20 -1.49
CA PHE A 371 -12.14 25.87 -2.38
C PHE A 371 -12.02 25.11 -3.71
N ASP A 372 -11.83 25.87 -4.78
CA ASP A 372 -11.55 25.40 -6.13
C ASP A 372 -10.04 25.38 -6.46
N ASP A 373 -9.23 26.02 -5.61
CA ASP A 373 -7.80 26.21 -5.81
C ASP A 373 -6.99 26.03 -4.53
N ARG A 374 -5.82 25.38 -4.66
CA ARG A 374 -4.93 25.07 -3.52
C ARG A 374 -4.30 26.30 -2.90
N ASP A 375 -3.98 27.31 -3.69
CA ASP A 375 -3.33 28.54 -3.20
C ASP A 375 -4.32 29.40 -2.42
N LYS A 376 -5.56 29.47 -2.88
CA LYS A 376 -6.66 30.11 -2.14
C LYS A 376 -6.89 29.43 -0.79
N LEU A 377 -6.94 28.07 -0.78
CA LEU A 377 -7.09 27.30 0.45
C LEU A 377 -5.94 27.56 1.43
N VAL A 378 -4.69 27.46 0.98
CA VAL A 378 -3.50 27.70 1.83
C VAL A 378 -3.47 29.14 2.31
N THR A 379 -3.81 30.11 1.46
CA THR A 379 -3.89 31.53 1.85
C THR A 379 -4.95 31.77 2.93
N TYR A 380 -6.11 31.12 2.80
CA TYR A 380 -7.16 31.19 3.83
C TYR A 380 -6.69 30.53 5.14
N LEU A 381 -6.08 29.35 5.05
CA LEU A 381 -5.52 28.65 6.22
C LEU A 381 -4.62 29.59 7.03
N PHE A 382 -3.65 30.27 6.40
CA PHE A 382 -2.73 31.17 7.09
C PHE A 382 -3.39 32.40 7.71
N ARG A 383 -4.58 32.82 7.26
CA ARG A 383 -5.36 33.87 7.89
C ARG A 383 -6.02 33.45 9.19
N ILE A 384 -6.30 32.14 9.35
CA ILE A 384 -7.04 31.62 10.50
C ILE A 384 -6.16 30.89 11.52
N LEU A 385 -4.88 30.63 11.20
CA LEU A 385 -3.92 30.01 12.12
C LEU A 385 -3.67 30.91 13.33
N LYS A 386 -3.53 30.26 14.51
CA LYS A 386 -3.18 30.88 15.80
C LYS A 386 -1.85 30.37 16.36
N GLY A 387 -1.26 29.30 15.76
CA GLY A 387 0.07 28.77 16.06
C GLY A 387 0.10 27.49 16.92
N GLU A 388 -1.05 26.99 17.36
CA GLU A 388 -1.11 25.77 18.22
C GLU A 388 -2.09 24.71 17.69
N GLU A 389 -2.42 24.77 16.41
CA GLU A 389 -3.40 23.88 15.81
C GLU A 389 -2.84 22.49 15.52
N VAL A 390 -3.75 21.51 15.41
CA VAL A 390 -3.53 20.27 14.66
C VAL A 390 -4.23 20.40 13.31
N ILE A 391 -3.50 20.12 12.24
CA ILE A 391 -3.97 20.20 10.86
C ILE A 391 -3.93 18.81 10.23
N LEU A 392 -5.08 18.20 9.96
CA LEU A 392 -5.15 16.97 9.18
C LEU A 392 -5.27 17.30 7.69
N VAL A 393 -4.40 16.73 6.87
CA VAL A 393 -4.48 16.85 5.41
C VAL A 393 -4.68 15.46 4.81
N LYS A 394 -5.87 15.20 4.19
CA LYS A 394 -6.21 13.88 3.68
C LYS A 394 -7.08 13.92 2.43
N ALA A 395 -6.68 13.13 1.41
CA ALA A 395 -7.43 12.91 0.18
C ALA A 395 -6.98 11.64 -0.53
N SER A 396 -7.69 11.23 -1.57
CA SER A 396 -7.26 10.17 -2.48
C SER A 396 -5.96 10.54 -3.22
N ARG A 397 -5.15 9.55 -3.55
CA ARG A 397 -3.81 9.72 -4.15
C ARG A 397 -3.78 10.63 -5.38
N ALA A 398 -4.77 10.48 -6.27
CA ALA A 398 -4.84 11.26 -7.49
C ALA A 398 -5.07 12.76 -7.25
N MET A 399 -5.58 13.15 -6.06
CA MET A 399 -5.76 14.55 -5.68
C MET A 399 -4.45 15.28 -5.37
N LYS A 400 -3.33 14.56 -5.17
CA LYS A 400 -1.99 15.10 -4.90
C LYS A 400 -1.97 16.12 -3.76
N PHE A 401 -2.64 15.79 -2.64
CA PHE A 401 -2.73 16.68 -1.48
C PHE A 401 -1.40 16.87 -0.74
N GLU A 402 -0.40 16.06 -1.00
CA GLU A 402 0.98 16.32 -0.57
C GLU A 402 1.53 17.66 -1.05
N GLU A 403 0.98 18.21 -2.13
CA GLU A 403 1.33 19.57 -2.60
C GLU A 403 0.81 20.66 -1.65
N ILE A 404 -0.35 20.45 -1.00
CA ILE A 404 -0.87 21.38 0.04
C ILE A 404 0.08 21.35 1.24
N VAL A 405 0.49 20.16 1.70
CA VAL A 405 1.47 20.02 2.79
C VAL A 405 2.76 20.73 2.46
N LYS A 406 3.32 20.54 1.26
CA LYS A 406 4.53 21.24 0.80
C LYS A 406 4.36 22.76 0.79
N LYS A 407 3.20 23.27 0.34
CA LYS A 407 2.91 24.71 0.32
C LYS A 407 2.81 25.29 1.73
N ILE A 408 2.21 24.54 2.67
CA ILE A 408 2.17 24.95 4.08
C ILE A 408 3.59 25.04 4.64
N LEU A 409 4.40 24.00 4.47
CA LEU A 409 5.78 23.92 4.99
C LEU A 409 6.73 24.97 4.37
N ARG A 410 6.48 25.43 3.15
CA ARG A 410 7.29 26.51 2.51
C ARG A 410 6.93 27.89 3.01
N ARG A 411 5.78 28.05 3.62
CA ARG A 411 5.26 29.37 4.06
C ARG A 411 5.42 29.58 5.56
N LEU A 412 5.63 28.52 6.33
CA LEU A 412 6.14 28.54 7.69
C LEU A 412 7.65 28.76 7.73
#